data_450f0929c815796c8941b655bc7c6beb
#
_entry.id   450f0929c815796c8941b655bc7c6beb
#
_cell.length_a   1.000
_cell.length_b   1.000
_cell.length_c   1.000
_cell.angle_alpha   90.00
_cell.angle_beta   90.00
_cell.angle_gamma   90.00
#
_symmetry.space_group_name_H-M   'P 1'
#
loop_
_entity.id
_entity.type
_entity.pdbx_description
1 polymer ?
#
loop_
_entity_poly.entity_id
_entity_poly.type
_entity_poly.pdbx_seq_one_letter_code
_entity_poly.pdbx_strand_id
1 'polypeptide(L)'
;MIVITGGGSGIGRSLAFSLAKRDQTVLIVGRRKQPLQETASFSTNIQYICADVSTLEGLDLIKNHLHDVDKVRALVNNAGTLNPLTPIKDIEPKDWHHALNTNLNAALFLPQKIYDKLTNGRVLNIGSGAAHYPIRGWTAYCVSKAALSMLTKCWQLESDSIAFANVMPGIIDTDMQAIARSKDNPDYERINFYKRLKEEHRLVSPDTVAEFLTWLLLDVDKKTYVSKEWDIYDTKHHNAWLKPPHQVLHWDF
;
A
#
# COMPACT_ATOMS: atom_id res chain seq x y z
N MET A 1 -15.76 4.13 8.59
CA MET A 1 -15.07 2.89 8.12
C MET A 1 -13.78 3.26 7.40
N ILE A 2 -12.71 2.45 7.55
CA ILE A 2 -11.48 2.56 6.75
C ILE A 2 -11.38 1.31 5.87
N VAL A 3 -11.12 1.49 4.57
CA VAL A 3 -11.00 0.39 3.59
C VAL A 3 -9.53 0.17 3.25
N ILE A 4 -9.04 -1.08 3.32
CA ILE A 4 -7.65 -1.45 3.03
C ILE A 4 -7.63 -2.54 1.97
N THR A 5 -7.08 -2.27 0.78
CA THR A 5 -6.85 -3.30 -0.22
C THR A 5 -5.56 -4.08 0.10
N GLY A 6 -5.54 -5.39 -0.18
CA GLY A 6 -4.40 -6.25 0.19
C GLY A 6 -4.29 -6.51 1.70
N GLY A 7 -5.42 -6.52 2.44
CA GLY A 7 -5.43 -6.60 3.90
C GLY A 7 -5.16 -7.98 4.52
N GLY A 8 -4.94 -9.02 3.71
CA GLY A 8 -4.71 -10.38 4.21
C GLY A 8 -3.26 -10.71 4.60
N SER A 9 -2.28 -9.84 4.36
CA SER A 9 -0.88 -10.08 4.68
C SER A 9 -0.06 -8.78 4.75
N GLY A 10 1.19 -8.86 5.21
CA GLY A 10 2.16 -7.77 5.20
C GLY A 10 1.63 -6.47 5.79
N ILE A 11 1.90 -5.35 5.12
CA ILE A 11 1.51 -4.00 5.56
C ILE A 11 0.00 -3.91 5.82
N GLY A 12 -0.84 -4.42 4.89
CA GLY A 12 -2.29 -4.30 5.00
C GLY A 12 -2.86 -5.02 6.21
N ARG A 13 -2.33 -6.19 6.58
CA ARG A 13 -2.70 -6.93 7.79
C ARG A 13 -2.29 -6.14 9.05
N SER A 14 -1.03 -5.73 9.14
CA SER A 14 -0.54 -4.98 10.31
C SER A 14 -1.26 -3.65 10.49
N LEU A 15 -1.57 -2.95 9.38
CA LEU A 15 -2.34 -1.71 9.42
C LEU A 15 -3.78 -1.94 9.91
N ALA A 16 -4.43 -3.04 9.48
CA ALA A 16 -5.75 -3.39 9.99
C ALA A 16 -5.73 -3.61 11.51
N PHE A 17 -4.68 -4.26 12.02
CA PHE A 17 -4.51 -4.48 13.47
C PHE A 17 -4.26 -3.16 14.22
N SER A 18 -3.36 -2.31 13.72
CA SER A 18 -3.06 -1.01 14.35
C SER A 18 -4.31 -0.11 14.40
N LEU A 19 -5.07 -0.04 13.30
CA LEU A 19 -6.32 0.73 13.25
C LEU A 19 -7.41 0.16 14.16
N ALA A 20 -7.57 -1.16 14.24
CA ALA A 20 -8.54 -1.79 15.11
C ALA A 20 -8.23 -1.55 16.60
N LYS A 21 -6.94 -1.51 16.99
CA LYS A 21 -6.49 -1.10 18.35
C LYS A 21 -6.81 0.36 18.67
N ARG A 22 -7.02 1.19 17.64
CA ARG A 22 -7.45 2.60 17.74
C ARG A 22 -8.97 2.75 17.55
N ASP A 23 -9.74 1.66 17.79
CA ASP A 23 -11.20 1.60 17.70
C ASP A 23 -11.77 2.02 16.33
N GLN A 24 -10.98 1.84 15.25
CA GLN A 24 -11.47 2.09 13.91
C GLN A 24 -12.15 0.84 13.33
N THR A 25 -13.32 1.03 12.72
CA THR A 25 -13.93 -0.02 11.88
C THR A 25 -13.17 -0.12 10.56
N VAL A 26 -12.67 -1.31 10.25
CA VAL A 26 -11.83 -1.58 9.08
C VAL A 26 -12.49 -2.62 8.18
N LEU A 27 -12.55 -2.36 6.88
CA LEU A 27 -12.87 -3.34 5.86
C LEU A 27 -11.59 -3.70 5.11
N ILE A 28 -11.16 -4.96 5.21
CA ILE A 28 -10.03 -5.46 4.43
C ILE A 28 -10.50 -6.18 3.18
N VAL A 29 -9.81 -5.93 2.07
CA VAL A 29 -10.12 -6.49 0.75
C VAL A 29 -8.93 -7.31 0.26
N GLY A 30 -9.19 -8.45 -0.38
CA GLY A 30 -8.17 -9.26 -1.01
C GLY A 30 -8.76 -10.49 -1.71
N ARG A 31 -7.91 -11.23 -2.43
CA ARG A 31 -8.35 -12.38 -3.24
C ARG A 31 -8.45 -13.69 -2.45
N ARG A 32 -7.61 -13.86 -1.43
CA ARG A 32 -7.46 -15.10 -0.68
C ARG A 32 -8.30 -15.07 0.59
N LYS A 33 -9.32 -15.95 0.67
CA LYS A 33 -10.28 -15.98 1.78
C LYS A 33 -9.60 -16.25 3.13
N GLN A 34 -8.79 -17.30 3.21
CA GLN A 34 -8.18 -17.72 4.48
C GLN A 34 -7.33 -16.63 5.14
N PRO A 35 -6.35 -15.96 4.47
CA PRO A 35 -5.60 -14.87 5.08
C PRO A 35 -6.46 -13.68 5.52
N LEU A 36 -7.57 -13.41 4.83
CA LEU A 36 -8.51 -12.37 5.24
C LEU A 36 -9.28 -12.78 6.51
N GLN A 37 -9.74 -14.03 6.60
CA GLN A 37 -10.39 -14.56 7.79
C GLN A 37 -9.47 -14.52 9.01
N GLU A 38 -8.22 -14.95 8.85
CA GLU A 38 -7.19 -14.88 9.90
C GLU A 38 -6.96 -13.43 10.37
N THR A 39 -6.90 -12.47 9.43
CA THR A 39 -6.77 -11.06 9.79
C THR A 39 -8.01 -10.54 10.50
N ALA A 40 -9.21 -10.88 10.03
CA ALA A 40 -10.46 -10.42 10.62
C ALA A 40 -10.71 -11.02 12.02
N SER A 41 -10.19 -12.22 12.31
CA SER A 41 -10.33 -12.86 13.64
C SER A 41 -9.62 -12.12 14.77
N PHE A 42 -8.71 -11.18 14.44
CA PHE A 42 -8.00 -10.36 15.43
C PHE A 42 -8.92 -9.43 16.22
N SER A 43 -9.98 -8.89 15.60
CA SER A 43 -10.90 -7.94 16.23
C SER A 43 -12.25 -7.91 15.52
N THR A 44 -13.33 -7.75 16.28
CA THR A 44 -14.68 -7.51 15.74
C THR A 44 -14.79 -6.22 14.92
N ASN A 45 -13.84 -5.30 15.06
CA ASN A 45 -13.75 -4.09 14.27
C ASN A 45 -13.21 -4.33 12.84
N ILE A 46 -12.74 -5.56 12.52
CA ILE A 46 -12.20 -5.89 11.19
C ILE A 46 -13.20 -6.77 10.45
N GLN A 47 -13.73 -6.26 9.36
CA GLN A 47 -14.55 -6.97 8.39
C GLN A 47 -13.71 -7.31 7.16
N TYR A 48 -14.14 -8.29 6.34
CA TYR A 48 -13.44 -8.62 5.10
C TYR A 48 -14.37 -8.91 3.94
N ILE A 49 -13.86 -8.70 2.74
CA ILE A 49 -14.49 -9.12 1.48
C ILE A 49 -13.45 -9.75 0.56
N CYS A 50 -13.82 -10.86 -0.09
CA CYS A 50 -13.01 -11.47 -1.15
C CYS A 50 -13.32 -10.76 -2.47
N ALA A 51 -12.39 -9.93 -2.95
CA ALA A 51 -12.50 -9.25 -4.23
C ALA A 51 -11.11 -9.06 -4.86
N ASP A 52 -11.03 -9.14 -6.20
CA ASP A 52 -9.83 -8.84 -6.96
C ASP A 52 -9.89 -7.39 -7.47
N VAL A 53 -9.09 -6.52 -6.88
CA VAL A 53 -9.03 -5.10 -7.25
C VAL A 53 -8.49 -4.86 -8.66
N SER A 54 -7.89 -5.87 -9.30
CA SER A 54 -7.40 -5.77 -10.68
C SER A 54 -8.50 -5.93 -11.74
N THR A 55 -9.74 -6.21 -11.32
CA THR A 55 -10.90 -6.41 -12.21
C THR A 55 -12.03 -5.42 -11.89
N LEU A 56 -12.83 -5.08 -12.89
CA LEU A 56 -13.99 -4.20 -12.71
C LEU A 56 -15.04 -4.86 -11.81
N GLU A 57 -15.25 -6.16 -11.95
CA GLU A 57 -16.17 -6.96 -11.13
C GLU A 57 -15.77 -6.93 -9.66
N GLY A 58 -14.47 -7.04 -9.37
CA GLY A 58 -13.96 -6.94 -7.99
C GLY A 58 -14.16 -5.56 -7.39
N LEU A 59 -13.98 -4.51 -8.18
CA LEU A 59 -14.25 -3.13 -7.76
C LEU A 59 -15.75 -2.90 -7.52
N ASP A 60 -16.62 -3.48 -8.34
CA ASP A 60 -18.09 -3.39 -8.16
C ASP A 60 -18.56 -4.17 -6.93
N LEU A 61 -17.96 -5.33 -6.63
CA LEU A 61 -18.21 -6.05 -5.37
C LEU A 61 -17.89 -5.18 -4.14
N ILE A 62 -16.76 -4.47 -4.16
CA ILE A 62 -16.39 -3.56 -3.07
C ILE A 62 -17.41 -2.41 -2.94
N LYS A 63 -17.76 -1.75 -4.05
CA LYS A 63 -18.78 -0.68 -4.09
C LYS A 63 -20.11 -1.16 -3.51
N ASN A 64 -20.57 -2.34 -3.93
CA ASN A 64 -21.84 -2.91 -3.49
C ASN A 64 -21.81 -3.27 -1.99
N HIS A 65 -20.68 -3.82 -1.50
CA HIS A 65 -20.51 -4.10 -0.06
C HIS A 65 -20.56 -2.82 0.80
N LEU A 66 -20.12 -1.70 0.24
CA LEU A 66 -20.15 -0.40 0.90
C LEU A 66 -21.49 0.35 0.72
N HIS A 67 -22.52 -0.27 0.09
CA HIS A 67 -23.79 0.42 -0.21
C HIS A 67 -24.41 1.06 1.04
N ASP A 68 -24.49 0.31 2.14
CA ASP A 68 -25.14 0.73 3.39
C ASP A 68 -24.15 1.43 4.35
N VAL A 69 -22.93 1.70 3.91
CA VAL A 69 -21.94 2.46 4.69
C VAL A 69 -22.10 3.94 4.40
N ASP A 70 -22.46 4.74 5.37
CA ASP A 70 -22.69 6.18 5.20
C ASP A 70 -21.41 6.90 4.75
N LYS A 71 -20.26 6.55 5.37
CA LYS A 71 -18.99 7.24 5.13
C LYS A 71 -17.80 6.32 5.17
N VAL A 72 -16.94 6.44 4.18
CA VAL A 72 -15.58 5.89 4.16
C VAL A 72 -14.61 7.01 4.61
N ARG A 73 -14.08 6.87 5.83
CA ARG A 73 -13.14 7.84 6.40
C ARG A 73 -11.81 7.85 5.66
N ALA A 74 -11.35 6.67 5.25
CA ALA A 74 -10.14 6.53 4.45
C ALA A 74 -10.18 5.28 3.56
N LEU A 75 -9.53 5.38 2.40
CA LEU A 75 -9.21 4.27 1.51
C LEU A 75 -7.68 4.14 1.43
N VAL A 76 -7.16 2.93 1.69
CA VAL A 76 -5.74 2.62 1.55
C VAL A 76 -5.56 1.68 0.37
N ASN A 77 -5.01 2.19 -0.74
CA ASN A 77 -4.62 1.42 -1.91
C ASN A 77 -3.25 0.76 -1.63
N ASN A 78 -3.30 -0.39 -0.95
CA ASN A 78 -2.13 -1.15 -0.54
C ASN A 78 -1.93 -2.45 -1.35
N ALA A 79 -2.98 -3.00 -1.97
CA ALA A 79 -2.82 -4.15 -2.87
C ALA A 79 -1.79 -3.85 -3.96
N GLY A 80 -0.88 -4.79 -4.18
CA GLY A 80 0.17 -4.62 -5.18
C GLY A 80 0.84 -5.95 -5.53
N THR A 81 1.50 -5.97 -6.68
CA THR A 81 2.33 -7.08 -7.16
C THR A 81 3.67 -6.56 -7.67
N LEU A 82 4.73 -7.32 -7.40
CA LEU A 82 6.06 -7.06 -7.95
C LEU A 82 6.24 -7.73 -9.32
N ASN A 83 5.45 -8.77 -9.62
CA ASN A 83 5.51 -9.50 -10.87
C ASN A 83 4.95 -8.67 -12.04
N PRO A 84 5.51 -8.88 -13.28
CA PRO A 84 6.57 -9.82 -13.61
C PRO A 84 7.97 -9.33 -13.22
N LEU A 85 8.83 -10.25 -12.76
CA LEU A 85 10.26 -10.03 -12.56
C LEU A 85 11.01 -10.60 -13.78
N THR A 86 11.10 -9.81 -14.84
CA THR A 86 11.66 -10.26 -16.12
C THR A 86 12.29 -9.10 -16.89
N PRO A 87 13.30 -9.36 -17.75
CA PRO A 87 13.83 -8.34 -18.64
C PRO A 87 12.73 -7.71 -19.50
N ILE A 88 12.84 -6.41 -19.77
CA ILE A 88 11.81 -5.63 -20.48
C ILE A 88 11.40 -6.25 -21.83
N LYS A 89 12.35 -6.85 -22.56
CA LYS A 89 12.09 -7.49 -23.86
C LYS A 89 11.23 -8.75 -23.80
N ASP A 90 11.13 -9.35 -22.61
CA ASP A 90 10.45 -10.64 -22.36
C ASP A 90 9.15 -10.45 -21.56
N ILE A 91 8.69 -9.21 -21.35
CA ILE A 91 7.44 -8.93 -20.64
C ILE A 91 6.25 -9.32 -21.52
N GLU A 92 5.46 -10.27 -21.05
CA GLU A 92 4.21 -10.64 -21.72
C GLU A 92 3.12 -9.58 -21.51
N PRO A 93 2.32 -9.23 -22.54
CA PRO A 93 1.24 -8.23 -22.40
C PRO A 93 0.26 -8.52 -21.27
N LYS A 94 -0.10 -9.79 -21.03
CA LYS A 94 -1.00 -10.19 -19.94
C LYS A 94 -0.45 -9.84 -18.56
N ASP A 95 0.85 -10.06 -18.36
CA ASP A 95 1.51 -9.82 -17.07
C ASP A 95 1.71 -8.32 -16.83
N TRP A 96 2.03 -7.58 -17.90
CA TRP A 96 2.07 -6.13 -17.89
C TRP A 96 0.71 -5.52 -17.49
N HIS A 97 -0.37 -5.93 -18.16
CA HIS A 97 -1.71 -5.45 -17.85
C HIS A 97 -2.14 -5.81 -16.42
N HIS A 98 -1.85 -7.05 -15.97
CA HIS A 98 -2.16 -7.45 -14.60
C HIS A 98 -1.43 -6.58 -13.55
N ALA A 99 -0.14 -6.29 -13.77
CA ALA A 99 0.63 -5.42 -12.89
C ALA A 99 0.04 -4.00 -12.84
N LEU A 100 -0.27 -3.40 -14.01
CA LEU A 100 -0.88 -2.08 -14.07
C LEU A 100 -2.28 -2.05 -13.45
N ASN A 101 -3.10 -3.07 -13.72
CA ASN A 101 -4.45 -3.15 -13.16
C ASN A 101 -4.42 -3.21 -11.63
N THR A 102 -3.48 -3.99 -11.06
CA THR A 102 -3.36 -4.14 -9.61
C THR A 102 -2.75 -2.89 -8.95
N ASN A 103 -1.63 -2.40 -9.48
CA ASN A 103 -0.80 -1.39 -8.82
C ASN A 103 -1.25 0.06 -9.10
N LEU A 104 -1.94 0.31 -10.21
CA LEU A 104 -2.29 1.64 -10.69
C LEU A 104 -3.80 1.81 -10.94
N ASN A 105 -4.40 0.99 -11.82
CA ASN A 105 -5.78 1.19 -12.25
C ASN A 105 -6.77 1.03 -11.09
N ALA A 106 -6.51 0.11 -10.16
CA ALA A 106 -7.30 -0.02 -8.93
C ALA A 106 -7.31 1.28 -8.10
N ALA A 107 -6.16 1.97 -8.02
CA ALA A 107 -6.04 3.23 -7.28
C ALA A 107 -6.70 4.43 -7.98
N LEU A 108 -6.99 4.32 -9.27
CA LEU A 108 -7.83 5.28 -10.00
C LEU A 108 -9.31 4.96 -9.84
N PHE A 109 -9.71 3.72 -10.16
CA PHE A 109 -11.12 3.39 -10.33
C PHE A 109 -11.87 3.13 -9.01
N LEU A 110 -11.19 2.59 -7.97
CA LEU A 110 -11.87 2.35 -6.70
C LEU A 110 -12.30 3.67 -6.01
N PRO A 111 -11.45 4.71 -5.88
CA PRO A 111 -11.89 6.01 -5.38
C PRO A 111 -13.04 6.60 -6.20
N GLN A 112 -13.03 6.48 -7.55
CA GLN A 112 -14.11 6.94 -8.41
C GLN A 112 -15.44 6.24 -8.09
N LYS A 113 -15.42 4.90 -7.93
CA LYS A 113 -16.62 4.11 -7.67
C LYS A 113 -17.27 4.40 -6.31
N ILE A 114 -16.51 4.91 -5.33
CA ILE A 114 -17.00 5.21 -3.98
C ILE A 114 -16.80 6.70 -3.61
N TYR A 115 -16.70 7.57 -4.62
CA TYR A 115 -16.32 8.97 -4.46
C TYR A 115 -17.20 9.71 -3.44
N ASP A 116 -18.51 9.57 -3.54
CA ASP A 116 -19.45 10.24 -2.65
C ASP A 116 -19.27 9.82 -1.17
N LYS A 117 -18.93 8.55 -0.95
CA LYS A 117 -18.67 8.01 0.40
C LYS A 117 -17.31 8.47 0.98
N LEU A 118 -16.37 8.87 0.13
CA LEU A 118 -15.05 9.40 0.51
C LEU A 118 -15.05 10.91 0.78
N THR A 119 -16.15 11.62 0.55
CA THR A 119 -16.25 13.07 0.77
C THR A 119 -15.77 13.45 2.18
N ASN A 120 -14.83 14.41 2.27
CA ASN A 120 -14.09 14.78 3.48
C ASN A 120 -13.27 13.64 4.11
N GLY A 121 -13.00 12.60 3.35
CA GLY A 121 -12.13 11.48 3.72
C GLY A 121 -10.71 11.63 3.17
N ARG A 122 -9.96 10.52 3.24
CA ARG A 122 -8.57 10.42 2.79
C ARG A 122 -8.37 9.22 1.85
N VAL A 123 -7.48 9.36 0.89
CA VAL A 123 -6.96 8.25 0.11
C VAL A 123 -5.44 8.19 0.30
N LEU A 124 -4.94 7.05 0.74
CA LEU A 124 -3.51 6.78 0.89
C LEU A 124 -3.09 5.73 -0.13
N ASN A 125 -2.21 6.12 -1.04
CA ASN A 125 -1.62 5.22 -2.01
C ASN A 125 -0.27 4.71 -1.50
N ILE A 126 -0.09 3.39 -1.45
CA ILE A 126 1.20 2.79 -1.07
C ILE A 126 2.11 2.80 -2.30
N GLY A 127 2.98 3.78 -2.33
CA GLY A 127 4.02 4.00 -3.33
C GLY A 127 5.24 3.09 -3.14
N SER A 128 6.37 3.54 -3.65
CA SER A 128 7.67 2.86 -3.51
C SER A 128 8.78 3.80 -3.96
N GLY A 129 9.99 3.67 -3.40
CA GLY A 129 11.21 4.29 -3.96
C GLY A 129 11.47 3.90 -5.41
N ALA A 130 11.01 2.72 -5.86
CA ALA A 130 11.09 2.29 -7.26
C ALA A 130 10.34 3.22 -8.26
N ALA A 131 9.55 4.18 -7.78
CA ALA A 131 8.96 5.24 -8.60
C ALA A 131 10.00 6.24 -9.13
N HIS A 132 11.16 6.34 -8.48
CA HIS A 132 12.15 7.40 -8.71
C HIS A 132 13.44 6.93 -9.40
N TYR A 133 13.67 5.60 -9.49
CA TYR A 133 14.84 5.03 -10.16
C TYR A 133 14.52 3.67 -10.78
N PRO A 134 15.16 3.33 -11.91
CA PRO A 134 14.93 2.05 -12.58
C PRO A 134 15.61 0.91 -11.83
N ILE A 135 14.96 -0.27 -11.85
CA ILE A 135 15.51 -1.52 -11.31
C ILE A 135 15.41 -2.57 -12.41
N ARG A 136 16.51 -3.28 -12.66
CA ARG A 136 16.57 -4.31 -13.70
C ARG A 136 15.49 -5.39 -13.44
N GLY A 137 14.70 -5.69 -14.46
CA GLY A 137 13.64 -6.70 -14.38
C GLY A 137 12.38 -6.28 -13.63
N TRP A 138 12.30 -5.05 -13.13
CA TRP A 138 11.14 -4.52 -12.39
C TRP A 138 10.34 -3.49 -13.19
N THR A 139 10.45 -3.50 -14.51
CA THR A 139 9.90 -2.42 -15.35
C THR A 139 8.42 -2.17 -15.08
N ALA A 140 7.59 -3.22 -15.04
CA ALA A 140 6.16 -3.06 -14.79
C ALA A 140 5.88 -2.46 -13.40
N TYR A 141 6.65 -2.87 -12.39
CA TYR A 141 6.54 -2.32 -11.04
C TYR A 141 6.99 -0.85 -10.99
N CYS A 142 8.19 -0.53 -11.49
CA CYS A 142 8.72 0.84 -11.50
C CYS A 142 7.76 1.80 -12.21
N VAL A 143 7.31 1.44 -13.42
CA VAL A 143 6.37 2.25 -14.21
C VAL A 143 5.05 2.43 -13.46
N SER A 144 4.48 1.35 -12.90
CA SER A 144 3.23 1.44 -12.15
C SER A 144 3.34 2.35 -10.92
N LYS A 145 4.47 2.30 -10.19
CA LYS A 145 4.67 3.14 -8.99
C LYS A 145 5.00 4.60 -9.34
N ALA A 146 5.73 4.86 -10.41
CA ALA A 146 5.93 6.22 -10.94
C ALA A 146 4.59 6.84 -11.39
N ALA A 147 3.78 6.08 -12.13
CA ALA A 147 2.45 6.49 -12.54
C ALA A 147 1.50 6.72 -11.33
N LEU A 148 1.56 5.88 -10.29
CA LEU A 148 0.77 6.03 -9.06
C LEU A 148 1.12 7.32 -8.31
N SER A 149 2.42 7.66 -8.23
CA SER A 149 2.86 8.93 -7.63
C SER A 149 2.30 10.13 -8.41
N MET A 150 2.35 10.10 -9.76
CA MET A 150 1.78 11.14 -10.60
C MET A 150 0.24 11.19 -10.51
N LEU A 151 -0.43 10.04 -10.53
CA LEU A 151 -1.89 9.94 -10.35
C LEU A 151 -2.34 10.58 -9.04
N THR A 152 -1.57 10.36 -7.95
CA THR A 152 -1.86 11.00 -6.66
C THR A 152 -1.82 12.51 -6.75
N LYS A 153 -0.84 13.08 -7.45
CA LYS A 153 -0.72 14.54 -7.66
C LYS A 153 -1.88 15.09 -8.51
N CYS A 154 -2.31 14.35 -9.55
CA CYS A 154 -3.50 14.72 -10.33
C CYS A 154 -4.76 14.75 -9.45
N TRP A 155 -4.96 13.72 -8.62
CA TRP A 155 -6.06 13.69 -7.66
C TRP A 155 -6.00 14.85 -6.65
N GLN A 156 -4.80 15.20 -6.14
CA GLN A 156 -4.62 16.36 -5.25
C GLN A 156 -5.01 17.69 -5.91
N LEU A 157 -4.74 17.81 -7.21
CA LEU A 157 -5.07 19.00 -7.99
C LEU A 157 -6.56 19.12 -8.28
N GLU A 158 -7.25 18.00 -8.51
CA GLU A 158 -8.63 17.95 -9.01
C GLU A 158 -9.67 17.74 -7.89
N SER A 159 -9.27 17.38 -6.67
CA SER A 159 -10.19 17.06 -5.57
C SER A 159 -10.05 18.00 -4.38
N ASP A 160 -11.04 18.86 -4.17
CA ASP A 160 -11.14 19.73 -2.99
C ASP A 160 -11.68 18.99 -1.75
N SER A 161 -12.52 17.97 -1.97
CA SER A 161 -13.24 17.30 -0.89
C SER A 161 -12.48 16.12 -0.30
N ILE A 162 -11.67 15.40 -1.09
CA ILE A 162 -10.93 14.20 -0.65
C ILE A 162 -9.44 14.51 -0.60
N ALA A 163 -8.78 14.13 0.50
CA ALA A 163 -7.33 14.31 0.65
C ALA A 163 -6.59 13.07 0.13
N PHE A 164 -5.77 13.24 -0.90
CA PHE A 164 -4.93 12.18 -1.46
C PHE A 164 -3.48 12.33 -1.00
N ALA A 165 -2.81 11.23 -0.68
CA ALA A 165 -1.39 11.20 -0.42
C ALA A 165 -0.75 9.92 -0.97
N ASN A 166 0.54 10.00 -1.28
CA ASN A 166 1.39 8.87 -1.63
C ASN A 166 2.46 8.67 -0.56
N VAL A 167 2.79 7.41 -0.26
CA VAL A 167 3.77 7.07 0.77
C VAL A 167 4.77 6.03 0.28
N MET A 168 6.04 6.26 0.51
CA MET A 168 7.13 5.30 0.36
C MET A 168 7.33 4.60 1.72
N PRO A 169 6.90 3.33 1.85
CA PRO A 169 6.88 2.63 3.13
C PRO A 169 8.22 2.00 3.51
N GLY A 170 9.26 2.18 2.68
CA GLY A 170 10.58 1.61 2.89
C GLY A 170 10.76 0.19 2.33
N ILE A 171 11.85 -0.47 2.74
CA ILE A 171 12.15 -1.88 2.42
C ILE A 171 11.66 -2.74 3.58
N ILE A 172 10.54 -3.47 3.36
CA ILE A 172 9.75 -4.06 4.43
C ILE A 172 9.86 -5.57 4.40
N ASP A 173 9.95 -6.22 5.55
CA ASP A 173 10.00 -7.67 5.68
C ASP A 173 8.62 -8.32 5.41
N THR A 174 8.34 -8.57 4.15
CA THR A 174 7.07 -9.14 3.64
C THR A 174 7.32 -10.25 2.63
N ASP A 175 6.26 -10.98 2.26
CA ASP A 175 6.29 -11.96 1.16
C ASP A 175 6.76 -11.33 -0.16
N MET A 176 6.33 -10.10 -0.46
CA MET A 176 6.78 -9.36 -1.66
C MET A 176 8.29 -9.15 -1.63
N GLN A 177 8.85 -8.83 -0.48
CA GLN A 177 10.29 -8.67 -0.32
C GLN A 177 11.02 -10.03 -0.40
N ALA A 178 10.40 -11.14 0.03
CA ALA A 178 10.94 -12.48 -0.19
C ALA A 178 11.02 -12.82 -1.69
N ILE A 179 10.03 -12.41 -2.50
CA ILE A 179 10.07 -12.52 -3.97
C ILE A 179 11.23 -11.67 -4.52
N ALA A 180 11.42 -10.44 -4.03
CA ALA A 180 12.52 -9.57 -4.45
C ALA A 180 13.91 -10.17 -4.18
N ARG A 181 14.05 -11.01 -3.15
CA ARG A 181 15.28 -11.76 -2.81
C ARG A 181 15.39 -13.11 -3.54
N SER A 182 14.38 -13.53 -4.29
CA SER A 182 14.38 -14.83 -4.95
C SER A 182 15.38 -14.88 -6.10
N LYS A 183 15.75 -16.10 -6.50
CA LYS A 183 16.61 -16.36 -7.67
C LYS A 183 15.99 -15.93 -9.00
N ASP A 184 14.68 -15.71 -9.02
CA ASP A 184 13.94 -15.31 -10.23
C ASP A 184 14.07 -13.81 -10.52
N ASN A 185 14.62 -13.01 -9.58
CA ASN A 185 14.94 -11.62 -9.80
C ASN A 185 16.21 -11.52 -10.69
N PRO A 186 16.18 -10.85 -11.84
CA PRO A 186 17.33 -10.71 -12.73
C PRO A 186 18.41 -9.71 -12.26
N ASP A 187 18.17 -9.01 -11.16
CA ASP A 187 19.13 -8.06 -10.57
C ASP A 187 19.88 -8.71 -9.39
N TYR A 188 20.99 -9.38 -9.68
CA TYR A 188 21.79 -10.10 -8.67
C TYR A 188 22.41 -9.19 -7.60
N GLU A 189 22.80 -7.97 -7.96
CA GLU A 189 23.35 -7.00 -6.99
C GLU A 189 22.25 -6.60 -5.99
N ARG A 190 21.06 -6.36 -6.48
CA ARG A 190 19.88 -6.03 -5.67
C ARG A 190 19.47 -7.20 -4.78
N ILE A 191 19.51 -8.45 -5.27
CA ILE A 191 19.27 -9.64 -4.46
C ILE A 191 20.22 -9.68 -3.27
N ASN A 192 21.53 -9.53 -3.52
CA ASN A 192 22.57 -9.60 -2.48
C ASN A 192 22.40 -8.46 -1.46
N PHE A 193 22.08 -7.25 -1.93
CA PHE A 193 21.76 -6.13 -1.05
C PHE A 193 20.56 -6.44 -0.13
N TYR A 194 19.47 -6.96 -0.68
CA TYR A 194 18.29 -7.29 0.13
C TYR A 194 18.50 -8.46 1.08
N LYS A 195 19.31 -9.47 0.68
CA LYS A 195 19.70 -10.57 1.57
C LYS A 195 20.49 -10.05 2.76
N ARG A 196 21.47 -9.19 2.53
CA ARG A 196 22.27 -8.55 3.59
C ARG A 196 21.36 -7.75 4.55
N LEU A 197 20.42 -6.94 4.04
CA LEU A 197 19.48 -6.21 4.90
C LEU A 197 18.65 -7.15 5.79
N LYS A 198 18.26 -8.32 5.25
CA LYS A 198 17.51 -9.33 6.03
C LYS A 198 18.39 -9.97 7.11
N GLU A 199 19.59 -10.37 6.76
CA GLU A 199 20.58 -10.98 7.68
C GLU A 199 20.99 -10.03 8.80
N GLU A 200 21.14 -8.75 8.49
CA GLU A 200 21.46 -7.68 9.45
C GLU A 200 20.23 -7.14 10.22
N HIS A 201 19.04 -7.73 10.04
CA HIS A 201 17.78 -7.27 10.67
C HIS A 201 17.44 -5.80 10.41
N ARG A 202 17.80 -5.28 9.22
CA ARG A 202 17.59 -3.87 8.82
C ARG A 202 16.34 -3.63 7.98
N LEU A 203 15.57 -4.68 7.67
CA LEU A 203 14.27 -4.52 7.04
C LEU A 203 13.27 -3.90 8.03
N VAL A 204 12.47 -2.95 7.55
CA VAL A 204 11.40 -2.38 8.39
C VAL A 204 10.33 -3.43 8.62
N SER A 205 9.86 -3.57 9.85
CA SER A 205 8.77 -4.51 10.13
C SER A 205 7.42 -3.97 9.59
N PRO A 206 6.50 -4.84 9.14
CA PRO A 206 5.15 -4.42 8.77
C PRO A 206 4.43 -3.65 9.86
N ASP A 207 4.68 -3.99 11.13
CA ASP A 207 4.06 -3.31 12.28
C ASP A 207 4.59 -1.89 12.45
N THR A 208 5.88 -1.65 12.24
CA THR A 208 6.46 -0.29 12.24
C THR A 208 5.85 0.56 11.12
N VAL A 209 5.70 -0.01 9.91
CA VAL A 209 5.00 0.68 8.82
C VAL A 209 3.56 0.97 9.19
N ALA A 210 2.85 0.04 9.82
CA ALA A 210 1.46 0.22 10.25
C ALA A 210 1.30 1.40 11.21
N GLU A 211 2.20 1.57 12.18
CA GLU A 211 2.17 2.73 13.08
C GLU A 211 2.36 4.06 12.31
N PHE A 212 3.31 4.09 11.36
CA PHE A 212 3.49 5.25 10.49
C PHE A 212 2.22 5.59 9.69
N LEU A 213 1.62 4.58 9.04
CA LEU A 213 0.41 4.78 8.24
C LEU A 213 -0.80 5.14 9.10
N THR A 214 -0.91 4.57 10.30
CA THR A 214 -1.98 4.90 11.25
C THR A 214 -1.88 6.36 11.68
N TRP A 215 -0.68 6.85 12.00
CA TRP A 215 -0.45 8.26 12.30
C TRP A 215 -0.81 9.16 11.12
N LEU A 216 -0.41 8.82 9.88
CA LEU A 216 -0.79 9.57 8.68
C LEU A 216 -2.32 9.65 8.51
N LEU A 217 -3.02 8.56 8.74
CA LEU A 217 -4.47 8.46 8.52
C LEU A 217 -5.28 9.16 9.59
N LEU A 218 -4.84 9.13 10.86
CA LEU A 218 -5.65 9.56 11.99
C LEU A 218 -5.21 10.89 12.62
N ASP A 219 -3.91 11.15 12.67
CA ASP A 219 -3.34 12.19 13.53
C ASP A 219 -2.79 13.40 12.74
N VAL A 220 -2.41 13.23 11.46
CA VAL A 220 -1.92 14.33 10.60
C VAL A 220 -3.09 15.17 10.10
N ASP A 221 -3.01 16.50 10.16
CA ASP A 221 -4.04 17.38 9.59
C ASP A 221 -4.09 17.31 8.05
N LYS A 222 -5.24 17.71 7.46
CA LYS A 222 -5.48 17.57 6.01
C LYS A 222 -4.44 18.34 5.18
N LYS A 223 -4.06 19.55 5.58
CA LYS A 223 -3.12 20.40 4.82
C LYS A 223 -1.72 19.78 4.80
N THR A 224 -1.26 19.31 5.93
CA THR A 224 0.03 18.60 6.06
C THR A 224 0.01 17.26 5.33
N TYR A 225 -1.10 16.49 5.41
CA TYR A 225 -1.27 15.19 4.77
C TYR A 225 -1.04 15.24 3.25
N VAL A 226 -1.53 16.26 2.56
CA VAL A 226 -1.41 16.41 1.09
C VAL A 226 -0.17 17.18 0.65
N SER A 227 0.65 17.70 1.59
CA SER A 227 1.71 18.67 1.26
C SER A 227 2.94 18.08 0.58
N LYS A 228 3.13 16.75 0.68
CA LYS A 228 4.32 16.06 0.17
C LYS A 228 4.04 14.58 -0.11
N GLU A 229 4.95 13.95 -0.82
CA GLU A 229 5.09 12.49 -0.81
C GLU A 229 5.77 12.09 0.51
N TRP A 230 5.19 11.11 1.20
CA TRP A 230 5.68 10.68 2.51
C TRP A 230 6.73 9.59 2.36
N ASP A 231 7.79 9.67 3.14
CA ASP A 231 8.85 8.65 3.18
C ASP A 231 9.08 8.23 4.64
N ILE A 232 9.03 6.92 4.90
CA ILE A 232 9.26 6.40 6.24
C ILE A 232 10.66 6.73 6.77
N TYR A 233 11.63 6.97 5.87
CA TYR A 233 13.01 7.31 6.23
C TYR A 233 13.23 8.81 6.47
N ASP A 234 12.24 9.68 6.22
CA ASP A 234 12.34 11.12 6.58
C ASP A 234 12.22 11.27 8.11
N THR A 235 13.36 11.47 8.77
CA THR A 235 13.47 11.59 10.24
C THR A 235 12.71 12.77 10.82
N LYS A 236 12.32 13.77 10.01
CA LYS A 236 11.64 14.99 10.48
C LYS A 236 10.31 14.72 11.17
N HIS A 237 9.66 13.60 10.84
CA HIS A 237 8.37 13.24 11.45
C HIS A 237 8.44 12.05 12.42
N HIS A 238 9.61 11.42 12.62
CA HIS A 238 9.75 10.23 13.49
C HIS A 238 9.26 10.50 14.91
N ASN A 239 9.60 11.65 15.49
CA ASN A 239 9.19 12.01 16.86
C ASN A 239 7.67 12.01 17.07
N ALA A 240 6.88 12.13 16.00
CA ALA A 240 5.42 12.18 16.10
C ALA A 240 4.78 10.79 16.24
N TRP A 241 5.41 9.72 15.73
CA TRP A 241 4.81 8.39 15.68
C TRP A 241 5.76 7.25 16.04
N LEU A 242 7.07 7.37 15.79
CA LEU A 242 8.03 6.30 15.99
C LEU A 242 8.37 6.16 17.49
N LYS A 243 7.85 5.11 18.11
CA LYS A 243 8.04 4.82 19.54
C LYS A 243 8.52 3.37 19.71
N PRO A 244 9.35 3.08 20.74
CA PRO A 244 9.72 1.70 21.05
C PRO A 244 8.47 0.79 21.17
N PRO A 245 8.55 -0.46 20.72
CA PRO A 245 9.73 -1.16 20.18
C PRO A 245 10.00 -0.92 18.69
N HIS A 246 9.21 -0.05 18.00
CA HIS A 246 9.35 0.24 16.58
C HIS A 246 10.64 1.00 16.29
N GLN A 247 11.30 0.66 15.17
CA GLN A 247 12.51 1.31 14.71
C GLN A 247 12.57 1.37 13.18
N VAL A 248 13.22 2.40 12.68
CA VAL A 248 13.53 2.59 11.25
C VAL A 248 15.03 2.79 11.14
N LEU A 249 15.72 1.76 10.64
CA LEU A 249 17.16 1.79 10.46
C LEU A 249 17.48 2.30 9.06
N HIS A 250 18.36 3.29 8.99
CA HIS A 250 18.93 3.75 7.73
C HIS A 250 20.04 2.79 7.29
N TRP A 251 20.25 2.66 5.98
CA TRP A 251 21.44 2.04 5.40
C TRP A 251 22.28 3.15 4.77
N ASP A 252 23.58 3.09 5.04
CA ASP A 252 24.55 3.88 4.31
C ASP A 252 24.79 3.19 2.95
N PHE A 253 24.66 3.94 1.88
CA PHE A 253 24.95 3.49 0.52
C PHE A 253 26.42 3.67 0.20
#